data_9ac47ae45b71f0542d3af36cd01262cf
#
_entry.id   9ac47ae45b71f0542d3af36cd01262cf
#
_cell.length_a   1.000
_cell.length_b   1.000
_cell.length_c   1.000
_cell.angle_alpha   90.00
_cell.angle_beta   90.00
_cell.angle_gamma   90.00
#
_symmetry.space_group_name_H-M   'P 1'
#
loop_
_entity.id
_entity.type
_entity.pdbx_description
1 polymer ?
#
loop_
_entity_poly.entity_id
_entity_poly.type
_entity_poly.pdbx_seq_one_letter_code
_entity_poly.pdbx_strand_id
1 'polypeptide(L)'
;MIIANLLLAALAVAPSPESQGVSSRSLEAWIGACERELDAVHGFVLVRHGKVVAEGSWAPYDTLNETHRLYSHSKSFTSTAVGFLVDDGKLDLDERVVDILPDKVPAVPSDNLKALRVRDLLTMNVGASETDAERNDPDGDWERAFLANEIDVPPGLRFKYDSGATYLLSAIVGRKTGRSMMELLKERLFDRIGIASVWSTTSPGGTPCGGWGMNMTTRELALFGQLYLNRGVWDGERILSDEWVTLATARQTWSGPIGITGEDGSDWHQGYGFQFWRCRHGCYRADGAGGQYTIVFPAHDAVLSIHSGLGDMQKELDLVWRHILPAFSPAPLPEDASASESLRMRCAKLSLPCVRGACEGADRICGVDFRMTNTVQSVSKIRLDRADAGWTLSLTTDAGVQAVPVGFREWSRGRIRFSNRSHEGLCDITGEQRVASSAAVAADGTLKIRVLLLDGPQKLDLSFGHADGVPSVRGFLHGICGGGLSGGEVK
;
A
#
# COMPACT_ATOMS: atom_id res chain seq x y z
N MET A 1 -41.03 -4.00 -2.59
CA MET A 1 -39.68 -3.53 -2.22
C MET A 1 -38.74 -4.64 -2.68
N ILE A 2 -38.23 -4.54 -3.91
CA ILE A 2 -37.36 -5.54 -4.52
C ILE A 2 -35.95 -5.19 -4.02
N ILE A 3 -35.44 -6.00 -3.10
CA ILE A 3 -34.00 -5.98 -2.76
C ILE A 3 -33.33 -6.62 -3.98
N ALA A 4 -32.86 -5.78 -4.90
CA ALA A 4 -31.89 -6.21 -5.90
C ALA A 4 -30.62 -6.62 -5.13
N ASN A 5 -30.35 -7.92 -5.03
CA ASN A 5 -29.05 -8.44 -4.75
C ASN A 5 -28.13 -7.88 -5.87
N LEU A 6 -27.44 -6.78 -5.59
CA LEU A 6 -26.25 -6.41 -6.33
C LEU A 6 -25.24 -7.56 -6.09
N LEU A 7 -25.21 -8.52 -7.00
CA LEU A 7 -24.07 -9.37 -7.19
C LEU A 7 -22.92 -8.41 -7.49
N LEU A 8 -22.03 -8.19 -6.51
CA LEU A 8 -20.79 -7.47 -6.70
C LEU A 8 -20.12 -8.07 -7.95
N ALA A 9 -19.81 -7.23 -8.93
CA ALA A 9 -19.22 -7.63 -10.18
C ALA A 9 -17.80 -8.18 -9.90
N ALA A 10 -17.71 -9.46 -9.63
CA ALA A 10 -16.44 -10.17 -9.46
C ALA A 10 -15.92 -10.54 -10.85
N LEU A 11 -14.61 -10.39 -11.06
CA LEU A 11 -13.98 -10.92 -12.27
C LEU A 11 -14.17 -12.44 -12.32
N ALA A 12 -14.57 -12.96 -13.49
CA ALA A 12 -14.72 -14.40 -13.70
C ALA A 12 -13.36 -15.10 -13.54
N VAL A 13 -13.37 -16.29 -12.99
CA VAL A 13 -12.16 -17.12 -12.89
C VAL A 13 -11.98 -17.91 -14.20
N ALA A 14 -10.76 -17.92 -14.73
CA ALA A 14 -10.42 -18.72 -15.90
C ALA A 14 -10.48 -20.23 -15.59
N PRO A 15 -10.86 -21.08 -16.54
CA PRO A 15 -10.82 -22.56 -16.36
C PRO A 15 -9.41 -23.08 -16.03
N SER A 16 -8.39 -22.49 -16.67
CA SER A 16 -6.96 -22.71 -16.39
C SER A 16 -6.19 -21.47 -16.84
N PRO A 17 -4.98 -21.20 -16.30
CA PRO A 17 -4.10 -20.16 -16.82
C PRO A 17 -3.78 -20.36 -18.31
N GLU A 18 -3.53 -21.60 -18.74
CA GLU A 18 -3.25 -21.98 -20.14
C GLU A 18 -4.36 -21.54 -21.08
N SER A 19 -5.62 -21.62 -20.68
CA SER A 19 -6.78 -21.17 -21.48
C SER A 19 -6.74 -19.68 -21.80
N GLN A 20 -6.02 -18.90 -21.00
CA GLN A 20 -5.76 -17.48 -21.21
C GLN A 20 -4.33 -17.21 -21.72
N GLY A 21 -3.62 -18.23 -22.18
CA GLY A 21 -2.25 -18.10 -22.67
C GLY A 21 -1.22 -17.78 -21.61
N VAL A 22 -1.44 -18.19 -20.36
CA VAL A 22 -0.50 -18.01 -19.23
C VAL A 22 0.02 -19.37 -18.79
N SER A 23 1.33 -19.50 -18.65
CA SER A 23 1.94 -20.76 -18.21
C SER A 23 1.82 -20.95 -16.70
N SER A 24 1.10 -21.98 -16.25
CA SER A 24 1.03 -22.37 -14.83
C SER A 24 2.40 -22.63 -14.23
N ARG A 25 3.33 -23.25 -14.98
CA ARG A 25 4.71 -23.51 -14.51
C ARG A 25 5.49 -22.22 -14.30
N SER A 26 5.27 -21.21 -15.14
CA SER A 26 5.92 -19.90 -14.97
C SER A 26 5.39 -19.16 -13.74
N LEU A 27 4.08 -19.28 -13.45
CA LEU A 27 3.49 -18.70 -12.22
C LEU A 27 4.02 -19.41 -10.97
N GLU A 28 4.13 -20.75 -10.98
CA GLU A 28 4.77 -21.48 -9.87
C GLU A 28 6.23 -21.06 -9.67
N ALA A 29 6.98 -20.85 -10.76
CA ALA A 29 8.36 -20.38 -10.71
C ALA A 29 8.46 -18.99 -10.11
N TRP A 30 7.52 -18.09 -10.46
CA TRP A 30 7.42 -16.75 -9.87
C TRP A 30 7.12 -16.82 -8.37
N ILE A 31 6.10 -17.57 -7.95
CA ILE A 31 5.79 -17.78 -6.52
C ILE A 31 7.03 -18.30 -5.78
N GLY A 32 7.72 -19.31 -6.34
CA GLY A 32 8.93 -19.85 -5.72
C GLY A 32 10.08 -18.86 -5.67
N ALA A 33 10.21 -17.95 -6.64
CA ALA A 33 11.18 -16.88 -6.60
C ALA A 33 10.83 -15.83 -5.52
N CYS A 34 9.55 -15.45 -5.40
CA CYS A 34 9.08 -14.59 -4.32
C CYS A 34 9.42 -15.17 -2.93
N GLU A 35 9.14 -16.44 -2.70
CA GLU A 35 9.42 -17.11 -1.42
C GLU A 35 10.92 -17.25 -1.09
N ARG A 36 11.79 -17.31 -2.11
CA ARG A 36 13.24 -17.42 -1.91
C ARG A 36 13.95 -16.09 -1.84
N GLU A 37 13.49 -15.09 -2.60
CA GLU A 37 14.23 -13.86 -2.86
C GLU A 37 13.62 -12.64 -2.16
N LEU A 38 12.33 -12.71 -1.78
CA LEU A 38 11.61 -11.68 -1.05
C LEU A 38 11.18 -12.23 0.31
N ASP A 39 11.06 -11.36 1.30
CA ASP A 39 10.77 -11.80 2.67
C ASP A 39 9.32 -11.53 3.12
N ALA A 40 8.53 -10.85 2.31
CA ALA A 40 7.18 -10.45 2.72
C ALA A 40 6.26 -10.09 1.53
N VAL A 41 5.97 -11.03 0.63
CA VAL A 41 4.79 -10.92 -0.25
C VAL A 41 3.58 -11.37 0.56
N HIS A 42 2.49 -10.59 0.52
CA HIS A 42 1.29 -10.85 1.33
C HIS A 42 0.15 -11.43 0.50
N GLY A 43 0.02 -11.03 -0.76
CA GLY A 43 -0.96 -11.60 -1.67
C GLY A 43 -0.89 -11.03 -3.07
N PHE A 44 -1.49 -11.72 -4.02
CA PHE A 44 -1.55 -11.31 -5.42
C PHE A 44 -2.83 -11.76 -6.10
N VAL A 45 -3.18 -11.05 -7.17
CA VAL A 45 -4.22 -11.42 -8.16
C VAL A 45 -3.67 -11.11 -9.55
N LEU A 46 -3.62 -12.11 -10.41
CA LEU A 46 -3.29 -11.97 -11.83
C LEU A 46 -4.55 -12.14 -12.67
N VAL A 47 -4.85 -11.11 -13.46
CA VAL A 47 -5.98 -11.09 -14.41
C VAL A 47 -5.44 -11.08 -15.82
N ARG A 48 -6.07 -11.81 -16.73
CA ARG A 48 -5.81 -11.74 -18.16
C ARG A 48 -7.10 -11.93 -18.96
N HIS A 49 -7.28 -11.11 -20.01
CA HIS A 49 -8.51 -11.09 -20.84
C HIS A 49 -9.77 -10.95 -19.97
N GLY A 50 -9.71 -10.11 -18.91
CA GLY A 50 -10.81 -9.90 -17.97
C GLY A 50 -11.12 -11.07 -17.04
N LYS A 51 -10.24 -12.09 -16.93
CA LYS A 51 -10.43 -13.26 -16.07
C LYS A 51 -9.29 -13.44 -15.10
N VAL A 52 -9.59 -13.78 -13.85
CA VAL A 52 -8.59 -14.19 -12.86
C VAL A 52 -7.96 -15.50 -13.30
N VAL A 53 -6.66 -15.51 -13.53
CA VAL A 53 -5.90 -16.71 -13.92
C VAL A 53 -5.15 -17.34 -12.76
N ALA A 54 -4.78 -16.55 -11.76
CA ALA A 54 -4.23 -17.03 -10.49
C ALA A 54 -4.41 -15.97 -9.41
N GLU A 55 -4.64 -16.39 -8.18
CA GLU A 55 -4.66 -15.54 -7.00
C GLU A 55 -4.20 -16.33 -5.77
N GLY A 56 -3.64 -15.65 -4.78
CA GLY A 56 -3.20 -16.27 -3.54
C GLY A 56 -2.85 -15.25 -2.47
N SER A 57 -2.90 -15.68 -1.22
CA SER A 57 -2.50 -14.88 -0.07
C SER A 57 -1.61 -15.70 0.86
N TRP A 58 -0.49 -15.12 1.31
CA TRP A 58 0.45 -15.77 2.21
C TRP A 58 -0.04 -15.68 3.66
N ALA A 59 -0.61 -16.77 4.19
CA ALA A 59 -0.98 -16.82 5.60
C ALA A 59 0.17 -16.33 6.51
N PRO A 60 -0.08 -15.57 7.58
CA PRO A 60 -1.36 -15.27 8.19
C PRO A 60 -2.14 -14.12 7.54
N TYR A 61 -1.65 -13.50 6.47
CA TYR A 61 -2.42 -12.53 5.70
C TYR A 61 -3.55 -13.23 4.92
N ASP A 62 -4.66 -12.51 4.76
CA ASP A 62 -5.76 -12.89 3.86
C ASP A 62 -6.17 -11.67 3.02
N THR A 63 -5.23 -11.17 2.23
CA THR A 63 -5.41 -9.95 1.45
C THR A 63 -6.42 -10.09 0.30
N LEU A 64 -6.86 -11.31 0.02
CA LEU A 64 -7.96 -11.56 -0.93
C LEU A 64 -9.32 -11.19 -0.34
N ASN A 65 -9.49 -11.29 0.98
CA ASN A 65 -10.76 -11.06 1.67
C ASN A 65 -10.68 -9.97 2.74
N GLU A 66 -9.48 -9.67 3.23
CA GLU A 66 -9.21 -8.64 4.24
C GLU A 66 -8.46 -7.48 3.59
N THR A 67 -8.86 -6.25 3.92
CA THR A 67 -8.21 -5.04 3.38
C THR A 67 -6.78 -4.90 3.89
N HIS A 68 -5.93 -4.33 3.05
CA HIS A 68 -4.54 -4.02 3.35
C HIS A 68 -4.26 -2.55 2.98
N ARG A 69 -3.37 -1.89 3.71
CA ARG A 69 -3.01 -0.48 3.51
C ARG A 69 -2.31 -0.28 2.18
N LEU A 70 -2.76 0.74 1.44
CA LEU A 70 -2.30 1.03 0.08
C LEU A 70 -1.11 1.99 0.02
N TYR A 71 -0.92 2.83 1.04
CA TYR A 71 0.00 3.95 0.96
C TYR A 71 -0.23 4.78 -0.31
N SER A 72 0.85 5.13 -1.01
CA SER A 72 0.82 5.98 -2.20
C SER A 72 0.05 5.44 -3.39
N HIS A 73 -0.31 4.15 -3.40
CA HIS A 73 -1.23 3.61 -4.39
C HIS A 73 -2.58 4.37 -4.38
N SER A 74 -2.97 4.95 -3.23
CA SER A 74 -4.13 5.84 -3.07
C SER A 74 -4.14 7.00 -4.07
N LYS A 75 -2.96 7.48 -4.51
CA LYS A 75 -2.81 8.60 -5.43
C LYS A 75 -3.50 8.38 -6.77
N SER A 76 -3.50 7.14 -7.27
CA SER A 76 -4.16 6.81 -8.54
C SER A 76 -5.68 6.92 -8.44
N PHE A 77 -6.26 6.65 -7.27
CA PHE A 77 -7.69 6.90 -7.02
C PHE A 77 -8.00 8.39 -6.94
N THR A 78 -7.12 9.18 -6.33
CA THR A 78 -7.26 10.65 -6.32
C THR A 78 -7.20 11.22 -7.74
N SER A 79 -6.28 10.74 -8.57
CA SER A 79 -6.24 11.05 -10.00
C SER A 79 -7.56 10.73 -10.70
N THR A 80 -8.14 9.56 -10.42
CA THR A 80 -9.45 9.16 -10.98
C THR A 80 -10.56 10.12 -10.57
N ALA A 81 -10.57 10.58 -9.30
CA ALA A 81 -11.54 11.58 -8.84
C ALA A 81 -11.39 12.92 -9.58
N VAL A 82 -10.14 13.36 -9.81
CA VAL A 82 -9.86 14.54 -10.64
C VAL A 82 -10.33 14.31 -12.08
N GLY A 83 -10.11 13.12 -12.64
CA GLY A 83 -10.56 12.74 -13.97
C GLY A 83 -12.06 12.89 -14.14
N PHE A 84 -12.86 12.51 -13.16
CA PHE A 84 -14.31 12.72 -13.19
C PHE A 84 -14.69 14.21 -13.28
N LEU A 85 -13.96 15.07 -12.60
CA LEU A 85 -14.24 16.52 -12.67
C LEU A 85 -13.84 17.12 -14.03
N VAL A 86 -12.76 16.63 -14.61
CA VAL A 86 -12.31 17.03 -15.96
C VAL A 86 -13.31 16.55 -17.00
N ASP A 87 -13.72 15.29 -16.94
CA ASP A 87 -14.75 14.71 -17.83
C ASP A 87 -16.09 15.46 -17.76
N ASP A 88 -16.47 15.92 -16.55
CA ASP A 88 -17.68 16.73 -16.31
C ASP A 88 -17.52 18.22 -16.73
N GLY A 89 -16.33 18.67 -17.14
CA GLY A 89 -16.02 20.07 -17.42
C GLY A 89 -16.05 20.98 -16.17
N LYS A 90 -15.94 20.40 -14.96
CA LYS A 90 -15.95 21.14 -13.69
C LYS A 90 -14.56 21.59 -13.23
N LEU A 91 -13.52 21.02 -13.82
CA LEU A 91 -12.13 21.33 -13.51
C LEU A 91 -11.30 21.33 -14.80
N ASP A 92 -10.49 22.37 -14.98
CA ASP A 92 -9.51 22.43 -16.06
C ASP A 92 -8.12 22.11 -15.52
N LEU A 93 -7.34 21.35 -16.29
CA LEU A 93 -5.96 21.03 -15.93
C LEU A 93 -5.05 22.25 -15.83
N ASP A 94 -5.38 23.32 -16.56
CA ASP A 94 -4.65 24.58 -16.56
C ASP A 94 -5.19 25.60 -15.57
N GLU A 95 -6.25 25.26 -14.82
CA GLU A 95 -6.79 26.12 -13.78
C GLU A 95 -5.77 26.34 -12.66
N ARG A 96 -5.60 27.59 -12.23
CA ARG A 96 -4.64 27.95 -11.19
C ARG A 96 -5.16 27.56 -9.82
N VAL A 97 -4.30 26.95 -9.03
CA VAL A 97 -4.63 26.46 -7.68
C VAL A 97 -5.09 27.62 -6.77
N VAL A 98 -4.46 28.78 -6.90
CA VAL A 98 -4.83 30.00 -6.13
C VAL A 98 -6.24 30.50 -6.42
N ASP A 99 -6.77 30.25 -7.61
CA ASP A 99 -8.14 30.65 -7.98
C ASP A 99 -9.19 29.65 -7.43
N ILE A 100 -8.79 28.39 -7.21
CA ILE A 100 -9.66 27.35 -6.65
C ILE A 100 -9.74 27.47 -5.11
N LEU A 101 -8.62 27.81 -4.45
CA LEU A 101 -8.49 27.86 -2.99
C LEU A 101 -8.10 29.27 -2.49
N PRO A 102 -8.80 30.35 -2.87
CA PRO A 102 -8.38 31.74 -2.59
C PRO A 102 -8.30 32.06 -1.09
N ASP A 103 -9.10 31.39 -0.26
CA ASP A 103 -9.13 31.55 1.19
C ASP A 103 -7.95 30.88 1.91
N LYS A 104 -7.16 30.09 1.21
CA LYS A 104 -5.98 29.38 1.72
C LYS A 104 -4.65 30.02 1.27
N VAL A 105 -4.71 30.93 0.32
CA VAL A 105 -3.53 31.59 -0.26
C VAL A 105 -2.92 32.56 0.76
N PRO A 106 -1.58 32.58 0.95
CA PRO A 106 -0.93 33.56 1.81
C PRO A 106 -1.15 35.01 1.31
N ALA A 107 -1.09 35.99 2.22
CA ALA A 107 -1.39 37.38 1.91
C ALA A 107 -0.50 37.97 0.78
N VAL A 108 0.72 37.44 0.62
CA VAL A 108 1.67 37.83 -0.43
C VAL A 108 2.15 36.56 -1.14
N PRO A 109 1.38 36.04 -2.09
CA PRO A 109 1.77 34.84 -2.84
C PRO A 109 2.93 35.13 -3.81
N SER A 110 3.91 34.21 -3.89
CA SER A 110 4.97 34.28 -4.88
C SER A 110 4.44 34.15 -6.31
N ASP A 111 5.22 34.57 -7.30
CA ASP A 111 4.81 34.44 -8.70
C ASP A 111 4.75 32.97 -9.13
N ASN A 112 5.61 32.10 -8.56
CA ASN A 112 5.54 30.67 -8.79
C ASN A 112 4.25 30.06 -8.22
N LEU A 113 3.85 30.45 -6.99
CA LEU A 113 2.57 29.99 -6.43
C LEU A 113 1.37 30.46 -7.28
N LYS A 114 1.38 31.69 -7.77
CA LYS A 114 0.32 32.19 -8.69
C LYS A 114 0.27 31.42 -10.00
N ALA A 115 1.41 30.87 -10.45
CA ALA A 115 1.51 30.10 -11.68
C ALA A 115 1.13 28.62 -11.52
N LEU A 116 1.09 28.10 -10.28
CA LEU A 116 0.82 26.67 -9.98
C LEU A 116 -0.57 26.26 -10.48
N ARG A 117 -0.61 25.17 -11.26
CA ARG A 117 -1.82 24.64 -11.91
C ARG A 117 -2.15 23.22 -11.41
N VAL A 118 -3.37 22.78 -11.65
CA VAL A 118 -3.84 21.43 -11.31
C VAL A 118 -2.95 20.36 -11.94
N ARG A 119 -2.52 20.54 -13.20
CA ARG A 119 -1.61 19.59 -13.87
C ARG A 119 -0.25 19.44 -13.18
N ASP A 120 0.25 20.51 -12.55
CA ASP A 120 1.54 20.48 -11.85
C ASP A 120 1.46 19.64 -10.58
N LEU A 121 0.32 19.65 -9.90
CA LEU A 121 0.03 18.75 -8.77
C LEU A 121 -0.06 17.29 -9.24
N LEU A 122 -0.80 17.03 -10.33
CA LEU A 122 -0.98 15.69 -10.90
C LEU A 122 0.35 15.06 -11.34
N THR A 123 1.26 15.86 -11.87
CA THR A 123 2.55 15.41 -12.42
C THR A 123 3.69 15.47 -11.40
N MET A 124 3.44 15.90 -10.15
CA MET A 124 4.48 16.09 -9.13
C MET A 124 5.55 17.14 -9.53
N ASN A 125 5.15 18.15 -10.29
CA ASN A 125 6.02 19.23 -10.78
C ASN A 125 5.69 20.56 -10.10
N VAL A 126 5.40 20.55 -8.78
CA VAL A 126 5.06 21.73 -7.99
C VAL A 126 6.22 22.75 -7.97
N GLY A 127 7.45 22.26 -7.91
CA GLY A 127 8.65 23.10 -7.79
C GLY A 127 8.95 23.51 -6.34
N ALA A 128 8.25 22.95 -5.33
CA ALA A 128 8.46 23.26 -3.93
C ALA A 128 9.84 22.84 -3.42
N SER A 129 10.39 23.62 -2.49
CA SER A 129 11.66 23.36 -1.82
C SER A 129 11.56 22.18 -0.83
N GLU A 130 10.42 22.06 -0.15
CA GLU A 130 10.12 20.97 0.77
C GLU A 130 8.91 20.17 0.29
N THR A 131 8.83 18.90 0.68
CA THR A 131 7.69 18.02 0.44
C THR A 131 7.02 17.66 1.76
N ASP A 132 5.71 17.37 1.72
CA ASP A 132 4.94 16.95 2.90
C ASP A 132 4.98 17.96 4.08
N ALA A 133 5.29 19.23 3.81
CA ALA A 133 5.43 20.28 4.83
C ALA A 133 4.12 20.57 5.56
N GLU A 134 2.98 20.34 4.90
CA GLU A 134 1.64 20.56 5.43
C GLU A 134 1.34 19.77 6.72
N ARG A 135 2.00 18.61 6.90
CA ARG A 135 1.78 17.73 8.06
C ARG A 135 2.35 18.30 9.36
N ASN A 136 3.26 19.24 9.25
CA ASN A 136 3.89 19.90 10.40
C ASN A 136 3.11 21.15 10.85
N ASP A 137 1.96 21.45 10.21
CA ASP A 137 1.16 22.60 10.59
C ASP A 137 0.48 22.39 11.96
N PRO A 138 0.76 23.24 12.96
CA PRO A 138 0.20 23.09 14.31
C PRO A 138 -1.30 23.34 14.38
N ASP A 139 -1.84 24.10 13.43
CA ASP A 139 -3.27 24.45 13.35
C ASP A 139 -4.07 23.36 12.60
N GLY A 140 -3.39 22.44 11.91
CA GLY A 140 -3.99 21.38 11.12
C GLY A 140 -4.66 21.84 9.82
N ASP A 141 -4.40 23.08 9.38
CA ASP A 141 -4.86 23.63 8.09
C ASP A 141 -3.83 23.29 6.99
N TRP A 142 -3.84 22.04 6.59
CA TRP A 142 -2.87 21.51 5.64
C TRP A 142 -2.92 22.17 4.26
N GLU A 143 -4.09 22.64 3.80
CA GLU A 143 -4.22 23.41 2.56
C GLU A 143 -3.43 24.70 2.64
N ARG A 144 -3.58 25.45 3.74
CA ARG A 144 -2.83 26.71 3.97
C ARG A 144 -1.35 26.45 4.10
N ALA A 145 -0.96 25.44 4.86
CA ALA A 145 0.45 25.09 5.07
C ALA A 145 1.13 24.69 3.75
N PHE A 146 0.46 23.89 2.91
CA PHE A 146 0.98 23.56 1.59
C PHE A 146 1.18 24.81 0.71
N LEU A 147 0.18 25.69 0.65
CA LEU A 147 0.25 26.91 -0.16
C LEU A 147 1.22 27.96 0.39
N ALA A 148 1.59 27.88 1.66
CA ALA A 148 2.60 28.72 2.29
C ALA A 148 4.04 28.21 2.07
N ASN A 149 4.21 26.96 1.59
CA ASN A 149 5.52 26.39 1.29
C ASN A 149 6.20 27.15 0.15
N GLU A 150 7.52 27.31 0.23
CA GLU A 150 8.30 27.98 -0.79
C GLU A 150 8.34 27.17 -2.08
N ILE A 151 8.01 27.82 -3.19
CA ILE A 151 8.14 27.25 -4.55
C ILE A 151 9.32 27.94 -5.22
N ASP A 152 10.50 27.33 -5.14
CA ASP A 152 11.80 27.86 -5.56
C ASP A 152 12.07 27.65 -7.06
N VAL A 153 11.39 26.71 -7.69
CA VAL A 153 11.46 26.42 -9.14
C VAL A 153 10.08 26.65 -9.77
N PRO A 154 10.01 27.29 -10.95
CA PRO A 154 8.72 27.43 -11.64
C PRO A 154 8.00 26.08 -11.79
N PRO A 155 6.67 26.02 -11.51
CA PRO A 155 5.88 24.81 -11.69
C PRO A 155 6.02 24.23 -13.10
N GLY A 156 5.98 22.92 -13.20
CA GLY A 156 6.14 22.19 -14.47
C GLY A 156 7.58 21.84 -14.84
N LEU A 157 8.61 22.39 -14.19
CA LEU A 157 10.00 22.23 -14.62
C LEU A 157 10.76 21.12 -13.89
N ARG A 158 10.36 20.75 -12.65
CA ARG A 158 11.08 19.79 -11.84
C ARG A 158 10.14 18.78 -11.21
N PHE A 159 10.33 17.51 -11.57
CA PHE A 159 9.68 16.42 -10.86
C PHE A 159 10.28 16.29 -9.44
N LYS A 160 9.40 16.31 -8.46
CA LYS A 160 9.73 16.00 -7.07
C LYS A 160 8.52 15.35 -6.42
N TYR A 161 8.64 14.08 -6.07
CA TYR A 161 7.53 13.31 -5.52
C TYR A 161 7.07 13.92 -4.19
N ASP A 162 5.78 14.30 -4.11
CA ASP A 162 5.20 15.05 -3.01
C ASP A 162 3.77 14.58 -2.73
N SER A 163 3.53 13.99 -1.57
CA SER A 163 2.20 13.53 -1.19
C SER A 163 1.27 14.70 -0.83
N GLY A 164 1.81 15.83 -0.39
CA GLY A 164 1.07 17.06 -0.15
C GLY A 164 0.40 17.59 -1.43
N ALA A 165 1.08 17.46 -2.58
CA ALA A 165 0.47 17.81 -3.87
C ALA A 165 -0.79 16.97 -4.15
N THR A 166 -0.77 15.68 -3.81
CA THR A 166 -1.96 14.83 -3.98
C THR A 166 -3.04 15.11 -2.93
N TYR A 167 -2.63 15.43 -1.68
CA TYR A 167 -3.57 15.90 -0.68
C TYR A 167 -4.33 17.14 -1.18
N LEU A 168 -3.61 18.09 -1.79
CA LEU A 168 -4.23 19.29 -2.32
C LEU A 168 -5.21 18.98 -3.47
N LEU A 169 -4.93 17.95 -4.31
CA LEU A 169 -5.89 17.47 -5.31
C LEU A 169 -7.18 16.96 -4.65
N SER A 170 -7.07 16.23 -3.53
CA SER A 170 -8.24 15.77 -2.75
C SER A 170 -9.05 16.95 -2.21
N ALA A 171 -8.40 18.00 -1.70
CA ALA A 171 -9.04 19.23 -1.25
C ALA A 171 -9.74 19.98 -2.42
N ILE A 172 -9.09 20.04 -3.58
CA ILE A 172 -9.67 20.63 -4.81
C ILE A 172 -10.94 19.89 -5.23
N VAL A 173 -10.94 18.54 -5.18
CA VAL A 173 -12.16 17.75 -5.45
C VAL A 173 -13.28 18.16 -4.50
N GLY A 174 -12.99 18.28 -3.21
CA GLY A 174 -13.94 18.74 -2.20
C GLY A 174 -14.49 20.14 -2.50
N ARG A 175 -13.59 21.06 -2.83
CA ARG A 175 -13.95 22.46 -3.15
C ARG A 175 -14.86 22.56 -4.39
N LYS A 176 -14.56 21.81 -5.42
CA LYS A 176 -15.30 21.85 -6.70
C LYS A 176 -16.65 21.11 -6.65
N THR A 177 -16.81 20.15 -5.76
CA THR A 177 -18.01 19.30 -5.71
C THR A 177 -18.92 19.59 -4.50
N GLY A 178 -18.40 20.20 -3.44
CA GLY A 178 -19.05 20.30 -2.13
C GLY A 178 -19.14 18.95 -1.40
N ARG A 179 -18.45 17.92 -1.87
CA ARG A 179 -18.44 16.57 -1.33
C ARG A 179 -17.00 16.08 -1.18
N SER A 180 -16.75 15.20 -0.21
CA SER A 180 -15.42 14.62 -0.08
C SER A 180 -15.04 13.79 -1.32
N MET A 181 -13.75 13.70 -1.59
CA MET A 181 -13.22 12.82 -2.64
C MET A 181 -13.70 11.37 -2.49
N MET A 182 -13.79 10.86 -1.24
CA MET A 182 -14.24 9.49 -0.98
C MET A 182 -15.72 9.28 -1.33
N GLU A 183 -16.59 10.27 -1.06
CA GLU A 183 -18.00 10.21 -1.47
C GLU A 183 -18.16 10.21 -2.99
N LEU A 184 -17.34 11.03 -3.69
CA LEU A 184 -17.33 11.04 -5.15
C LEU A 184 -16.85 9.71 -5.73
N LEU A 185 -15.73 9.17 -5.21
CA LEU A 185 -15.19 7.87 -5.63
C LEU A 185 -16.17 6.74 -5.34
N LYS A 186 -16.85 6.77 -4.17
CA LYS A 186 -17.82 5.74 -3.83
C LYS A 186 -18.93 5.67 -4.88
N GLU A 187 -19.54 6.80 -5.20
CA GLU A 187 -20.67 6.85 -6.15
C GLU A 187 -20.23 6.54 -7.59
N ARG A 188 -19.14 7.15 -8.04
CA ARG A 188 -18.77 7.14 -9.47
C ARG A 188 -17.82 6.00 -9.85
N LEU A 189 -17.13 5.41 -8.87
CA LEU A 189 -16.16 4.36 -9.11
C LEU A 189 -16.52 3.09 -8.34
N PHE A 190 -16.46 3.14 -7.00
CA PHE A 190 -16.45 1.94 -6.18
C PHE A 190 -17.74 1.14 -6.33
N ASP A 191 -18.90 1.79 -6.18
CA ASP A 191 -20.21 1.13 -6.33
C ASP A 191 -20.45 0.60 -7.77
N ARG A 192 -19.74 1.17 -8.76
CA ARG A 192 -19.91 0.83 -10.17
C ARG A 192 -19.07 -0.39 -10.60
N ILE A 193 -17.90 -0.58 -10.01
CA ILE A 193 -16.99 -1.68 -10.35
C ILE A 193 -16.91 -2.75 -9.27
N GLY A 194 -17.71 -2.64 -8.20
CA GLY A 194 -17.79 -3.66 -7.16
C GLY A 194 -16.73 -3.58 -6.06
N ILE A 195 -16.18 -2.41 -5.79
CA ILE A 195 -15.27 -2.16 -4.66
C ILE A 195 -16.10 -1.77 -3.44
N ALA A 196 -16.03 -2.53 -2.36
CA ALA A 196 -16.91 -2.37 -1.21
C ALA A 196 -16.22 -1.93 0.08
N SER A 197 -14.96 -2.26 0.28
CA SER A 197 -14.30 -2.26 1.59
C SER A 197 -13.34 -1.10 1.79
N VAL A 198 -13.62 0.10 1.23
CA VAL A 198 -12.69 1.23 1.24
C VAL A 198 -12.97 2.21 2.36
N TRP A 199 -11.95 2.52 3.13
CA TRP A 199 -11.90 3.70 3.98
C TRP A 199 -10.58 4.46 3.71
N SER A 200 -10.49 5.71 4.17
CA SER A 200 -9.30 6.56 4.03
C SER A 200 -9.07 7.35 5.29
N THR A 201 -7.81 7.58 5.64
CA THR A 201 -7.42 8.59 6.62
C THR A 201 -7.73 9.99 6.11
N THR A 202 -7.95 10.91 7.07
CA THR A 202 -8.21 12.33 6.80
C THR A 202 -7.16 13.20 7.47
N SER A 203 -6.98 14.43 6.95
CA SER A 203 -6.30 15.49 7.67
C SER A 203 -7.05 15.86 8.96
N PRO A 204 -6.45 16.62 9.89
CA PRO A 204 -7.17 17.15 11.05
C PRO A 204 -8.43 17.94 10.68
N GLY A 205 -8.43 18.60 9.52
CA GLY A 205 -9.58 19.33 8.96
C GLY A 205 -10.66 18.44 8.33
N GLY A 206 -10.48 17.11 8.29
CA GLY A 206 -11.45 16.14 7.78
C GLY A 206 -11.36 15.88 6.28
N THR A 207 -10.43 16.51 5.55
CA THR A 207 -10.18 16.23 4.12
C THR A 207 -9.48 14.89 3.96
N PRO A 208 -9.96 13.95 3.10
CA PRO A 208 -9.25 12.70 2.83
C PRO A 208 -7.82 12.95 2.35
N CYS A 209 -6.85 12.20 2.87
CA CYS A 209 -5.42 12.42 2.59
C CYS A 209 -5.05 12.28 1.11
N GLY A 210 -5.81 11.48 0.35
CA GLY A 210 -5.63 11.35 -1.10
C GLY A 210 -4.30 10.74 -1.53
N GLY A 211 -3.20 11.24 -0.99
CA GLY A 211 -1.85 10.77 -1.28
C GLY A 211 -1.48 9.45 -0.61
N TRP A 212 -2.24 9.03 0.38
CA TRP A 212 -2.13 7.79 1.17
C TRP A 212 -3.43 7.56 1.96
N GLY A 213 -3.47 6.53 2.78
CA GLY A 213 -4.50 6.33 3.78
C GLY A 213 -5.68 5.47 3.35
N MET A 214 -5.76 5.07 2.08
CA MET A 214 -6.75 4.08 1.63
C MET A 214 -6.28 2.66 1.94
N ASN A 215 -7.25 1.75 2.02
CA ASN A 215 -7.01 0.31 2.12
C ASN A 215 -8.03 -0.44 1.28
N MET A 216 -7.61 -1.54 0.69
CA MET A 216 -8.42 -2.41 -0.17
C MET A 216 -7.91 -3.84 -0.10
N THR A 217 -8.71 -4.77 -0.57
CA THR A 217 -8.27 -6.14 -0.86
C THR A 217 -7.48 -6.19 -2.16
N THR A 218 -6.68 -7.24 -2.35
CA THR A 218 -5.94 -7.43 -3.61
C THR A 218 -6.87 -7.63 -4.80
N ARG A 219 -8.06 -8.23 -4.58
CA ARG A 219 -9.09 -8.37 -5.61
C ARG A 219 -9.64 -7.02 -6.04
N GLU A 220 -9.92 -6.12 -5.11
CA GLU A 220 -10.41 -4.77 -5.41
C GLU A 220 -9.38 -3.95 -6.20
N LEU A 221 -8.09 -4.12 -5.92
CA LEU A 221 -7.03 -3.52 -6.73
C LEU A 221 -7.03 -4.05 -8.16
N ALA A 222 -7.32 -5.35 -8.35
CA ALA A 222 -7.39 -5.94 -9.68
C ALA A 222 -8.58 -5.40 -10.49
N LEU A 223 -9.75 -5.13 -9.84
CA LEU A 223 -10.89 -4.45 -10.48
C LEU A 223 -10.49 -3.05 -10.99
N PHE A 224 -9.79 -2.28 -10.16
CA PHE A 224 -9.30 -0.96 -10.54
C PHE A 224 -8.33 -1.02 -11.72
N GLY A 225 -7.36 -1.94 -11.68
CA GLY A 225 -6.42 -2.14 -12.79
C GLY A 225 -7.13 -2.56 -14.09
N GLN A 226 -8.14 -3.43 -14.00
CA GLN A 226 -8.92 -3.88 -15.15
C GLN A 226 -9.73 -2.73 -15.78
N LEU A 227 -10.29 -1.82 -14.97
CA LEU A 227 -10.95 -0.62 -15.48
C LEU A 227 -9.99 0.23 -16.34
N TYR A 228 -8.76 0.45 -15.85
CA TYR A 228 -7.76 1.21 -16.58
C TYR A 228 -7.25 0.47 -17.83
N LEU A 229 -7.08 -0.85 -17.76
CA LEU A 229 -6.77 -1.68 -18.92
C LEU A 229 -7.85 -1.58 -20.00
N ASN A 230 -9.12 -1.58 -19.60
CA ASN A 230 -10.29 -1.44 -20.44
C ASN A 230 -10.56 0.02 -20.87
N ARG A 231 -9.58 0.93 -20.66
CA ARG A 231 -9.68 2.33 -21.05
C ARG A 231 -10.93 3.02 -20.50
N GLY A 232 -11.27 2.72 -19.23
CA GLY A 232 -12.38 3.33 -18.49
C GLY A 232 -13.76 2.74 -18.75
N VAL A 233 -13.86 1.58 -19.42
CA VAL A 233 -15.11 0.86 -19.65
C VAL A 233 -15.22 -0.32 -18.68
N TRP A 234 -16.40 -0.47 -18.06
CA TRP A 234 -16.75 -1.58 -17.17
C TRP A 234 -18.14 -2.10 -17.52
N ASP A 235 -18.27 -3.42 -17.77
CA ASP A 235 -19.51 -4.08 -18.18
C ASP A 235 -20.28 -3.35 -19.32
N GLY A 236 -19.51 -2.84 -20.29
CA GLY A 236 -20.04 -2.08 -21.43
C GLY A 236 -20.39 -0.62 -21.13
N GLU A 237 -20.28 -0.18 -19.88
CA GLU A 237 -20.54 1.18 -19.47
C GLU A 237 -19.24 1.98 -19.33
N ARG A 238 -19.23 3.23 -19.81
CA ARG A 238 -18.10 4.14 -19.64
C ARG A 238 -18.15 4.78 -18.25
N ILE A 239 -17.21 4.40 -17.42
CA ILE A 239 -17.05 4.93 -16.06
C ILE A 239 -16.12 6.16 -16.07
N LEU A 240 -15.06 6.12 -16.88
CA LEU A 240 -14.04 7.17 -17.01
C LEU A 240 -13.72 7.36 -18.48
N SER A 241 -13.43 8.58 -18.91
CA SER A 241 -13.13 8.82 -20.33
C SER A 241 -11.86 8.09 -20.79
N ASP A 242 -11.83 7.70 -22.05
CA ASP A 242 -10.65 7.14 -22.69
C ASP A 242 -9.49 8.15 -22.73
N GLU A 243 -9.87 9.42 -22.91
CA GLU A 243 -8.93 10.54 -22.91
C GLU A 243 -8.23 10.68 -21.56
N TRP A 244 -8.99 10.65 -20.45
CA TRP A 244 -8.40 10.70 -19.12
C TRP A 244 -7.47 9.51 -18.87
N VAL A 245 -7.90 8.28 -19.16
CA VAL A 245 -7.05 7.08 -18.98
C VAL A 245 -5.75 7.22 -19.77
N THR A 246 -5.84 7.69 -21.02
CA THR A 246 -4.68 7.90 -21.86
C THR A 246 -3.71 8.95 -21.27
N LEU A 247 -4.23 10.11 -20.84
CA LEU A 247 -3.44 11.17 -20.23
C LEU A 247 -2.81 10.72 -18.92
N ALA A 248 -3.61 10.09 -18.04
CA ALA A 248 -3.16 9.69 -16.70
C ALA A 248 -2.05 8.65 -16.75
N THR A 249 -2.06 7.75 -17.72
CA THR A 249 -1.09 6.65 -17.84
C THR A 249 0.06 6.91 -18.80
N ALA A 250 0.00 7.99 -19.59
CA ALA A 250 1.10 8.43 -20.43
C ALA A 250 2.20 9.11 -19.58
N ARG A 251 3.42 9.13 -20.13
CA ARG A 251 4.50 9.91 -19.52
C ARG A 251 4.24 11.41 -19.71
N GLN A 252 3.89 12.10 -18.66
CA GLN A 252 3.70 13.56 -18.61
C GLN A 252 4.99 14.28 -18.23
N THR A 253 5.82 13.66 -17.38
CA THR A 253 7.09 14.21 -16.95
C THR A 253 8.16 13.14 -16.81
N TRP A 254 9.42 13.56 -16.86
CA TRP A 254 10.55 12.70 -16.54
C TRP A 254 10.69 12.56 -15.01
N SER A 255 10.83 11.34 -14.50
CA SER A 255 10.92 11.05 -13.06
C SER A 255 12.30 10.63 -12.57
N GLY A 256 13.24 10.43 -13.49
CA GLY A 256 14.61 10.07 -13.15
C GLY A 256 15.53 11.28 -12.94
N PRO A 257 16.75 11.07 -12.44
CA PRO A 257 17.77 12.10 -12.36
C PRO A 257 18.10 12.71 -13.73
N ILE A 258 18.54 13.95 -13.71
CA ILE A 258 19.01 14.65 -14.93
C ILE A 258 20.20 13.87 -15.53
N GLY A 259 20.12 13.58 -16.83
CA GLY A 259 21.17 12.85 -17.56
C GLY A 259 21.03 11.33 -17.53
N ILE A 260 20.05 10.77 -16.81
CA ILE A 260 19.70 9.35 -16.88
C ILE A 260 18.59 9.15 -17.93
N THR A 261 18.73 8.12 -18.77
CA THR A 261 17.79 7.84 -19.87
C THR A 261 16.73 6.80 -19.54
N GLY A 262 16.69 6.28 -18.30
CA GLY A 262 15.80 5.18 -17.89
C GLY A 262 16.32 3.78 -18.24
N GLU A 263 17.54 3.68 -18.78
CA GLU A 263 18.21 2.41 -19.10
C GLU A 263 18.98 1.82 -17.90
N ASP A 264 18.97 2.51 -16.76
CA ASP A 264 19.61 2.09 -15.51
C ASP A 264 18.88 0.94 -14.80
N GLY A 265 17.79 0.44 -15.37
CA GLY A 265 17.01 -0.66 -14.83
C GLY A 265 16.00 -0.26 -13.75
N SER A 266 15.94 1.01 -13.36
CA SER A 266 14.97 1.49 -12.37
C SER A 266 13.59 1.71 -12.98
N ASP A 267 12.56 1.13 -12.37
CA ASP A 267 11.16 1.36 -12.73
C ASP A 267 10.60 2.69 -12.17
N TRP A 268 11.39 3.44 -11.39
CA TRP A 268 11.07 4.82 -11.00
C TRP A 268 11.68 5.86 -11.93
N HIS A 269 12.51 5.45 -12.91
CA HIS A 269 13.13 6.32 -13.91
C HIS A 269 12.54 6.11 -15.31
N GLN A 270 11.26 5.74 -15.41
CA GLN A 270 10.56 5.52 -16.68
C GLN A 270 9.58 6.66 -17.03
N GLY A 271 9.45 7.62 -16.14
CA GLY A 271 8.52 8.74 -16.21
C GLY A 271 7.28 8.57 -15.34
N TYR A 272 6.54 9.66 -15.20
CA TYR A 272 5.36 9.76 -14.36
C TYR A 272 4.20 10.38 -15.16
N GLY A 273 3.01 9.83 -14.98
CA GLY A 273 1.76 10.34 -15.54
C GLY A 273 1.00 11.23 -14.56
N PHE A 274 -0.33 11.17 -14.58
CA PHE A 274 -1.17 11.80 -13.57
C PHE A 274 -1.38 10.81 -12.42
N GLN A 275 -0.41 10.77 -11.49
CA GLN A 275 -0.38 9.91 -10.30
C GLN A 275 -0.26 8.40 -10.64
N PHE A 276 0.38 8.08 -11.78
CA PHE A 276 0.79 6.74 -12.20
C PHE A 276 2.27 6.74 -12.57
N TRP A 277 2.99 5.74 -12.13
CA TRP A 277 4.36 5.48 -12.55
C TRP A 277 4.39 4.74 -13.89
N ARG A 278 5.25 5.20 -14.78
CA ARG A 278 5.61 4.38 -15.95
C ARG A 278 6.58 3.28 -15.52
N CYS A 279 6.51 2.15 -16.21
CA CYS A 279 7.42 1.03 -15.99
C CYS A 279 8.20 0.73 -17.27
N ARG A 280 9.25 -0.06 -17.11
CA ARG A 280 9.87 -0.78 -18.22
C ARG A 280 8.81 -1.59 -18.98
N HIS A 281 9.15 -2.04 -20.18
CA HIS A 281 8.32 -2.91 -21.05
C HIS A 281 6.96 -2.30 -21.45
N GLY A 282 6.84 -0.97 -21.45
CA GLY A 282 5.61 -0.28 -21.85
C GLY A 282 4.45 -0.37 -20.86
N CYS A 283 4.69 -0.91 -19.69
CA CYS A 283 3.71 -1.01 -18.61
C CYS A 283 3.55 0.31 -17.83
N TYR A 284 2.52 0.38 -17.00
CA TYR A 284 2.35 1.42 -16.00
C TYR A 284 1.75 0.83 -14.72
N ARG A 285 1.87 1.55 -13.63
CA ARG A 285 1.38 1.05 -12.34
C ARG A 285 0.89 2.15 -11.41
N ALA A 286 -0.08 1.81 -10.57
CA ALA A 286 -0.30 2.42 -9.28
C ALA A 286 0.68 1.79 -8.27
N ASP A 287 1.26 2.61 -7.38
CA ASP A 287 2.44 2.23 -6.59
C ASP A 287 2.32 2.76 -5.16
N GLY A 288 2.49 1.88 -4.19
CA GLY A 288 2.52 2.22 -2.78
C GLY A 288 3.73 1.62 -2.07
N ALA A 289 4.21 2.33 -1.07
CA ALA A 289 5.37 1.92 -0.29
C ALA A 289 5.23 0.50 0.27
N GLY A 290 6.33 -0.24 0.28
CA GLY A 290 6.36 -1.63 0.71
C GLY A 290 5.94 -2.64 -0.37
N GLY A 291 5.72 -2.22 -1.63
CA GLY A 291 5.34 -3.11 -2.74
C GLY A 291 3.83 -3.30 -2.87
N GLN A 292 3.06 -2.21 -2.74
CA GLN A 292 1.62 -2.21 -3.03
C GLN A 292 1.45 -1.86 -4.50
N TYR A 293 1.23 -2.82 -5.37
CA TYR A 293 1.20 -2.59 -6.81
C TYR A 293 -0.13 -2.98 -7.46
N THR A 294 -0.52 -2.19 -8.46
CA THR A 294 -1.40 -2.61 -9.55
C THR A 294 -0.67 -2.30 -10.85
N ILE A 295 -0.08 -3.34 -11.45
CA ILE A 295 0.69 -3.25 -12.69
C ILE A 295 -0.24 -3.61 -13.85
N VAL A 296 -0.33 -2.72 -14.83
CA VAL A 296 -1.11 -2.92 -16.05
C VAL A 296 -0.16 -3.21 -17.21
N PHE A 297 -0.44 -4.27 -17.96
CA PHE A 297 0.30 -4.75 -19.13
C PHE A 297 -0.54 -4.57 -20.39
N PRO A 298 -0.59 -3.37 -21.02
CA PRO A 298 -1.50 -3.11 -22.12
C PRO A 298 -1.26 -4.03 -23.33
N ALA A 299 0.02 -4.34 -23.63
CA ALA A 299 0.39 -5.22 -24.73
C ALA A 299 0.00 -6.70 -24.53
N HIS A 300 -0.36 -7.09 -23.30
CA HIS A 300 -0.67 -8.46 -22.92
C HIS A 300 -2.09 -8.67 -22.45
N ASP A 301 -2.91 -7.61 -22.44
CA ASP A 301 -4.27 -7.60 -21.90
C ASP A 301 -4.32 -8.23 -20.49
N ALA A 302 -3.44 -7.73 -19.59
CA ALA A 302 -3.26 -8.31 -18.26
C ALA A 302 -3.09 -7.24 -17.17
N VAL A 303 -3.45 -7.62 -15.94
CA VAL A 303 -3.26 -6.85 -14.71
C VAL A 303 -2.69 -7.76 -13.63
N LEU A 304 -1.68 -7.29 -12.91
CA LEU A 304 -1.17 -7.95 -11.71
C LEU A 304 -1.27 -6.99 -10.54
N SER A 305 -2.06 -7.36 -9.54
CA SER A 305 -2.12 -6.64 -8.26
C SER A 305 -1.40 -7.42 -7.18
N ILE A 306 -0.61 -6.71 -6.35
CA ILE A 306 0.21 -7.30 -5.29
C ILE A 306 0.10 -6.45 -4.03
N HIS A 307 0.04 -7.11 -2.87
CA HIS A 307 0.34 -6.54 -1.57
C HIS A 307 1.59 -7.18 -0.98
N SER A 308 2.48 -6.35 -0.46
CA SER A 308 3.76 -6.78 0.12
C SER A 308 4.19 -5.91 1.29
N GLY A 309 5.26 -6.33 1.98
CA GLY A 309 5.92 -5.60 3.06
C GLY A 309 7.43 -5.47 2.87
N LEU A 310 7.87 -5.02 1.67
CA LEU A 310 9.25 -5.07 1.22
C LEU A 310 9.99 -3.74 1.40
N GLY A 311 11.26 -3.80 1.78
CA GLY A 311 12.16 -2.65 1.73
C GLY A 311 12.72 -2.41 0.32
N ASP A 312 13.08 -3.47 -0.39
CA ASP A 312 13.55 -3.42 -1.78
C ASP A 312 12.40 -3.71 -2.73
N MET A 313 11.70 -2.66 -3.12
CA MET A 313 10.53 -2.71 -4.00
C MET A 313 10.91 -2.98 -5.46
N GLN A 314 12.13 -2.60 -5.90
CA GLN A 314 12.60 -2.86 -7.27
C GLN A 314 12.77 -4.35 -7.52
N LYS A 315 13.26 -5.08 -6.53
CA LYS A 315 13.45 -6.51 -6.64
C LYS A 315 12.15 -7.28 -6.92
N GLU A 316 11.03 -6.81 -6.34
CA GLU A 316 9.71 -7.37 -6.64
C GLU A 316 9.31 -7.17 -8.10
N LEU A 317 9.50 -5.96 -8.63
CA LEU A 317 9.26 -5.66 -10.05
C LEU A 317 10.18 -6.47 -10.98
N ASP A 318 11.46 -6.65 -10.60
CA ASP A 318 12.40 -7.47 -11.37
C ASP A 318 11.95 -8.94 -11.46
N LEU A 319 11.34 -9.49 -10.39
CA LEU A 319 10.74 -10.82 -10.44
C LEU A 319 9.52 -10.88 -11.36
N VAL A 320 8.71 -9.81 -11.40
CA VAL A 320 7.59 -9.71 -12.34
C VAL A 320 8.11 -9.72 -13.78
N TRP A 321 9.13 -8.92 -14.09
CA TRP A 321 9.71 -8.87 -15.45
C TRP A 321 10.40 -10.18 -15.83
N ARG A 322 11.02 -10.86 -14.88
CA ARG A 322 11.73 -12.13 -15.12
C ARG A 322 10.80 -13.31 -15.32
N HIS A 323 9.65 -13.36 -14.64
CA HIS A 323 8.81 -14.56 -14.59
C HIS A 323 7.40 -14.36 -15.15
N ILE A 324 6.73 -13.24 -14.85
CA ILE A 324 5.34 -12.99 -15.26
C ILE A 324 5.30 -12.52 -16.71
N LEU A 325 6.13 -11.55 -17.08
CA LEU A 325 6.13 -11.01 -18.44
C LEU A 325 6.36 -12.09 -19.51
N PRO A 326 7.35 -12.98 -19.39
CA PRO A 326 7.55 -14.06 -20.37
C PRO A 326 6.53 -15.21 -20.27
N ALA A 327 5.68 -15.23 -19.22
CA ALA A 327 4.63 -16.23 -19.09
C ALA A 327 3.46 -16.00 -20.07
N PHE A 328 3.34 -14.80 -20.64
CA PHE A 328 2.25 -14.43 -21.53
C PHE A 328 2.51 -14.92 -22.96
N SER A 329 1.62 -15.74 -23.48
CA SER A 329 1.56 -16.15 -24.91
C SER A 329 0.48 -15.34 -25.64
N PRO A 330 0.65 -15.00 -26.91
CA PRO A 330 -0.39 -14.29 -27.70
C PRO A 330 -1.62 -15.16 -28.00
N ALA A 331 -1.53 -16.48 -27.76
CA ALA A 331 -2.62 -17.43 -27.96
C ALA A 331 -2.75 -18.35 -26.76
N PRO A 332 -3.90 -19.00 -26.55
CA PRO A 332 -4.05 -20.05 -25.55
C PRO A 332 -2.92 -21.09 -25.69
N LEU A 333 -2.42 -21.57 -24.54
CA LEU A 333 -1.43 -22.64 -24.49
C LEU A 333 -2.12 -24.00 -24.51
N PRO A 334 -1.43 -25.06 -24.90
CA PRO A 334 -1.90 -26.43 -24.65
C PRO A 334 -2.20 -26.62 -23.16
N GLU A 335 -3.30 -27.28 -22.86
CA GLU A 335 -3.68 -27.54 -21.48
C GLU A 335 -2.63 -28.39 -20.75
N ASP A 336 -2.19 -27.93 -19.57
CA ASP A 336 -1.36 -28.66 -18.63
C ASP A 336 -2.13 -28.81 -17.30
N ALA A 337 -3.09 -29.74 -17.32
CA ALA A 337 -3.97 -29.96 -16.16
C ALA A 337 -3.19 -30.26 -14.87
N SER A 338 -2.03 -30.95 -14.97
CA SER A 338 -1.19 -31.26 -13.83
C SER A 338 -0.53 -30.00 -13.26
N ALA A 339 0.03 -29.14 -14.10
CA ALA A 339 0.64 -27.88 -13.65
C ALA A 339 -0.41 -26.90 -13.13
N SER A 340 -1.57 -26.81 -13.78
CA SER A 340 -2.68 -25.97 -13.35
C SER A 340 -3.21 -26.37 -11.97
N GLU A 341 -3.40 -27.68 -11.73
CA GLU A 341 -3.82 -28.18 -10.42
C GLU A 341 -2.72 -27.98 -9.35
N SER A 342 -1.44 -28.22 -9.68
CA SER A 342 -0.32 -27.95 -8.79
C SER A 342 -0.29 -26.48 -8.35
N LEU A 343 -0.40 -25.55 -9.30
CA LEU A 343 -0.48 -24.13 -9.02
C LEU A 343 -1.66 -23.78 -8.10
N ARG A 344 -2.85 -24.31 -8.41
CA ARG A 344 -4.05 -24.09 -7.60
C ARG A 344 -3.85 -24.54 -6.16
N MET A 345 -3.31 -25.75 -5.97
CA MET A 345 -3.01 -26.32 -4.66
C MET A 345 -1.93 -25.52 -3.91
N ARG A 346 -0.95 -24.99 -4.64
CA ARG A 346 0.09 -24.13 -4.06
C ARG A 346 -0.48 -22.80 -3.61
N CYS A 347 -1.26 -22.11 -4.46
CA CYS A 347 -1.89 -20.84 -4.11
C CYS A 347 -2.77 -20.95 -2.86
N ALA A 348 -3.49 -22.07 -2.69
CA ALA A 348 -4.33 -22.33 -1.52
C ALA A 348 -3.54 -22.58 -0.21
N LYS A 349 -2.22 -22.81 -0.27
CA LYS A 349 -1.38 -23.15 0.88
C LYS A 349 -0.23 -22.17 1.12
N LEU A 350 -0.23 -21.02 0.45
CA LEU A 350 0.81 -20.01 0.63
C LEU A 350 0.84 -19.56 2.10
N SER A 351 2.04 -19.49 2.66
CA SER A 351 2.23 -19.08 4.06
C SER A 351 3.61 -18.45 4.26
N LEU A 352 3.66 -17.37 5.00
CA LEU A 352 4.92 -16.81 5.47
C LEU A 352 5.54 -17.75 6.53
N PRO A 353 6.86 -17.91 6.55
CA PRO A 353 7.51 -18.74 7.53
C PRO A 353 7.36 -18.17 8.95
N CYS A 354 6.99 -19.03 9.90
CA CYS A 354 7.05 -18.73 11.32
C CYS A 354 8.48 -18.48 11.79
N VAL A 355 8.64 -17.87 12.95
CA VAL A 355 9.94 -17.77 13.61
C VAL A 355 10.50 -19.17 13.88
N ARG A 356 11.73 -19.44 13.43
CA ARG A 356 12.37 -20.76 13.53
C ARG A 356 13.13 -20.90 14.84
N GLY A 357 13.03 -22.05 15.49
CA GLY A 357 13.73 -22.40 16.71
C GLY A 357 12.96 -23.41 17.56
N ALA A 358 13.34 -23.52 18.83
CA ALA A 358 12.72 -24.39 19.82
C ALA A 358 11.56 -23.69 20.57
N CYS A 359 10.77 -24.44 21.30
CA CYS A 359 9.80 -23.90 22.28
C CYS A 359 10.39 -23.85 23.69
N GLU A 360 11.35 -24.75 23.96
CA GLU A 360 12.00 -24.90 25.24
C GLU A 360 12.86 -23.70 25.58
N GLY A 361 12.82 -23.25 26.84
CA GLY A 361 13.58 -22.11 27.34
C GLY A 361 12.87 -20.76 27.28
N ALA A 362 11.70 -20.67 26.67
CA ALA A 362 10.88 -19.45 26.67
C ALA A 362 10.41 -19.06 28.09
N ASP A 363 10.23 -20.05 28.97
CA ASP A 363 9.81 -19.83 30.37
C ASP A 363 10.80 -18.97 31.18
N ARG A 364 12.05 -18.81 30.74
CA ARG A 364 13.09 -18.03 31.44
C ARG A 364 12.76 -16.55 31.57
N ILE A 365 11.95 -16.02 30.68
CA ILE A 365 11.52 -14.60 30.67
C ILE A 365 10.01 -14.46 30.96
N CYS A 366 9.33 -15.56 31.22
CA CYS A 366 7.91 -15.54 31.54
C CYS A 366 7.67 -14.80 32.85
N GLY A 367 6.70 -13.88 32.83
CA GLY A 367 6.35 -13.07 34.00
C GLY A 367 7.29 -11.90 34.29
N VAL A 368 8.34 -11.68 33.47
CA VAL A 368 9.26 -10.55 33.63
C VAL A 368 8.68 -9.30 32.96
N ASP A 369 8.67 -8.18 33.70
CA ASP A 369 8.30 -6.86 33.18
C ASP A 369 9.54 -6.17 32.61
N PHE A 370 9.51 -5.84 31.31
CA PHE A 370 10.54 -5.06 30.63
C PHE A 370 10.07 -3.63 30.40
N ARG A 371 10.68 -2.66 31.10
CA ARG A 371 10.42 -1.24 30.87
C ARG A 371 11.26 -0.75 29.69
N MET A 372 10.62 -0.06 28.77
CA MET A 372 11.29 0.51 27.61
C MET A 372 12.06 1.77 27.96
N THR A 373 13.34 1.83 27.57
CA THR A 373 14.21 3.01 27.67
C THR A 373 14.28 3.75 26.33
N ASN A 374 14.05 3.04 25.22
CA ASN A 374 13.80 3.59 23.90
C ASN A 374 12.52 2.94 23.35
N THR A 375 11.65 3.73 22.76
CA THR A 375 10.29 3.27 22.40
C THR A 375 9.89 3.69 21.00
N VAL A 376 8.98 2.93 20.41
CA VAL A 376 8.25 3.22 19.17
C VAL A 376 6.77 2.98 19.42
N GLN A 377 5.88 3.78 18.83
CA GLN A 377 4.42 3.65 18.99
C GLN A 377 3.98 3.64 20.46
N SER A 378 4.57 4.49 21.30
CA SER A 378 4.24 4.65 22.73
C SER A 378 4.37 3.37 23.58
N VAL A 379 5.07 2.33 23.11
CA VAL A 379 5.28 1.10 23.89
C VAL A 379 6.20 1.40 25.07
N SER A 380 5.63 1.43 26.28
CA SER A 380 6.37 1.78 27.51
C SER A 380 6.80 0.56 28.32
N LYS A 381 6.09 -0.57 28.18
CA LYS A 381 6.39 -1.83 28.86
C LYS A 381 6.02 -3.02 28.01
N ILE A 382 6.82 -4.08 28.11
CA ILE A 382 6.57 -5.39 27.47
C ILE A 382 6.63 -6.47 28.52
N ARG A 383 5.73 -7.47 28.43
CA ARG A 383 5.71 -8.65 29.27
C ARG A 383 5.24 -9.85 28.46
N LEU A 384 5.84 -11.00 28.72
CA LEU A 384 5.40 -12.29 28.17
C LEU A 384 4.89 -13.15 29.31
N ASP A 385 3.67 -13.66 29.20
CA ASP A 385 3.04 -14.55 30.16
C ASP A 385 2.64 -15.87 29.50
N ARG A 386 2.56 -16.92 30.31
CA ARG A 386 2.02 -18.22 29.94
C ARG A 386 0.86 -18.57 30.83
N ALA A 387 -0.26 -18.94 30.24
CA ALA A 387 -1.45 -19.45 30.92
C ALA A 387 -1.89 -20.77 30.24
N ASP A 388 -2.92 -21.40 30.76
CA ASP A 388 -3.48 -22.66 30.22
C ASP A 388 -3.91 -22.49 28.74
N ALA A 389 -4.36 -21.29 28.39
CA ALA A 389 -4.77 -20.93 27.02
C ALA A 389 -3.60 -20.67 26.04
N GLY A 390 -2.33 -20.71 26.52
CA GLY A 390 -1.15 -20.46 25.69
C GLY A 390 -0.33 -19.24 26.13
N TRP A 391 0.51 -18.72 25.22
CA TRP A 391 1.38 -17.60 25.48
C TRP A 391 0.74 -16.26 25.06
N THR A 392 0.99 -15.23 25.85
CA THR A 392 0.48 -13.87 25.61
C THR A 392 1.60 -12.85 25.76
N LEU A 393 1.81 -12.03 24.73
CA LEU A 393 2.65 -10.86 24.75
C LEU A 393 1.81 -9.64 25.11
N SER A 394 2.10 -9.03 26.24
CA SER A 394 1.46 -7.79 26.69
C SER A 394 2.34 -6.59 26.34
N LEU A 395 1.78 -5.65 25.57
CA LEU A 395 2.39 -4.37 25.21
C LEU A 395 1.62 -3.25 25.92
N THR A 396 2.26 -2.51 26.82
CA THR A 396 1.65 -1.32 27.44
C THR A 396 1.95 -0.12 26.56
N THR A 397 0.92 0.50 26.03
CA THR A 397 0.96 1.72 25.21
C THR A 397 0.17 2.83 25.88
N ASP A 398 0.09 4.00 25.29
CA ASP A 398 -0.79 5.09 25.71
C ASP A 398 -2.29 4.75 25.50
N ALA A 399 -2.62 3.76 24.67
CA ALA A 399 -3.97 3.20 24.53
C ALA A 399 -4.29 2.11 25.58
N GLY A 400 -3.40 1.88 26.55
CA GLY A 400 -3.53 0.87 27.60
C GLY A 400 -2.75 -0.42 27.30
N VAL A 401 -3.04 -1.46 28.09
CA VAL A 401 -2.39 -2.77 27.91
C VAL A 401 -3.05 -3.53 26.77
N GLN A 402 -2.24 -3.95 25.82
CA GLN A 402 -2.64 -4.72 24.65
C GLN A 402 -2.12 -6.16 24.77
N ALA A 403 -3.01 -7.15 24.68
CA ALA A 403 -2.68 -8.56 24.77
C ALA A 403 -2.68 -9.22 23.39
N VAL A 404 -1.52 -9.73 22.97
CA VAL A 404 -1.32 -10.42 21.69
C VAL A 404 -1.07 -11.90 21.98
N PRO A 405 -1.89 -12.82 21.47
CA PRO A 405 -1.61 -14.24 21.60
C PRO A 405 -0.36 -14.59 20.79
N VAL A 406 0.52 -15.45 21.33
CA VAL A 406 1.80 -15.83 20.70
C VAL A 406 1.82 -17.31 20.35
N GLY A 407 1.97 -17.60 19.03
CA GLY A 407 2.14 -18.97 18.56
C GLY A 407 3.61 -19.39 18.55
N PHE A 408 3.90 -20.60 19.07
CA PHE A 408 5.22 -21.19 18.92
C PHE A 408 5.20 -22.16 17.73
N ARG A 409 6.02 -21.84 16.70
CA ARG A 409 6.12 -22.61 15.44
C ARG A 409 4.83 -22.54 14.58
N GLU A 410 3.93 -21.63 14.92
CA GLU A 410 2.69 -21.33 14.21
C GLU A 410 2.38 -19.84 14.32
N TRP A 411 1.44 -19.37 13.51
CA TRP A 411 0.91 -18.01 13.59
C TRP A 411 -0.34 -18.00 14.48
N SER A 412 -0.34 -17.19 15.54
CA SER A 412 -1.53 -16.90 16.36
C SER A 412 -2.06 -15.53 16.03
N ARG A 413 -3.33 -15.43 15.59
CA ARG A 413 -3.98 -14.17 15.23
C ARG A 413 -4.60 -13.50 16.46
N GLY A 414 -4.56 -12.18 16.47
CA GLY A 414 -5.12 -11.33 17.53
C GLY A 414 -5.41 -9.93 17.03
N ARG A 415 -5.60 -9.01 17.97
CA ARG A 415 -5.82 -7.59 17.73
C ARG A 415 -5.01 -6.77 18.71
N ILE A 416 -4.59 -5.58 18.27
CA ILE A 416 -3.89 -4.59 19.08
C ILE A 416 -4.44 -3.20 18.77
N ARG A 417 -4.51 -2.33 19.75
CA ARG A 417 -4.91 -0.94 19.55
C ARG A 417 -3.73 -0.01 19.80
N PHE A 418 -3.45 0.83 18.83
CA PHE A 418 -2.54 1.96 18.96
C PHE A 418 -3.32 3.26 19.19
N SER A 419 -2.67 4.29 19.76
CA SER A 419 -3.33 5.57 19.98
C SER A 419 -3.71 6.25 18.68
N ASN A 420 -4.77 7.06 18.71
CA ASN A 420 -5.20 7.87 17.56
C ASN A 420 -4.36 9.16 17.40
N ARG A 421 -3.24 9.31 18.12
CA ARG A 421 -2.44 10.54 18.13
C ARG A 421 -1.46 10.67 16.99
N SER A 422 -1.27 9.65 16.18
CA SER A 422 -0.30 9.69 15.08
C SER A 422 -0.86 10.31 13.80
N HIS A 423 -1.20 11.59 13.84
CA HIS A 423 -1.20 12.43 12.63
C HIS A 423 0.24 12.74 12.17
N GLU A 424 1.24 12.32 12.95
CA GLU A 424 2.65 12.50 12.68
C GLU A 424 3.10 11.51 11.60
N GLY A 425 3.15 11.99 10.36
CA GLY A 425 3.75 11.28 9.24
C GLY A 425 2.83 10.25 8.55
N LEU A 426 3.43 9.50 7.61
CA LEU A 426 2.81 8.43 6.81
C LEU A 426 2.41 7.18 7.63
N CYS A 427 2.51 7.25 8.95
CA CYS A 427 2.21 6.14 9.87
C CYS A 427 0.74 6.08 10.19
N ASP A 428 -0.04 5.45 9.33
CA ASP A 428 -1.45 5.13 9.57
C ASP A 428 -1.65 3.95 10.53
N ILE A 429 -0.70 3.71 11.45
CA ILE A 429 -0.87 2.68 12.50
C ILE A 429 -1.63 3.30 13.66
N THR A 430 -2.92 3.52 13.46
CA THR A 430 -3.82 4.07 14.48
C THR A 430 -5.02 3.17 14.67
N GLY A 431 -5.63 3.26 15.84
CA GLY A 431 -6.82 2.47 16.15
C GLY A 431 -6.53 0.98 16.28
N GLU A 432 -7.55 0.16 16.06
CA GLU A 432 -7.43 -1.29 16.13
C GLU A 432 -6.79 -1.86 14.87
N GLN A 433 -5.78 -2.71 15.06
CA GLN A 433 -5.06 -3.42 14.00
C GLN A 433 -5.21 -4.92 14.20
N ARG A 434 -5.45 -5.67 13.14
CA ARG A 434 -5.32 -7.12 13.13
C ARG A 434 -3.84 -7.48 13.17
N VAL A 435 -3.48 -8.46 13.97
CA VAL A 435 -2.09 -8.91 14.10
C VAL A 435 -2.01 -10.43 14.02
N ALA A 436 -0.82 -10.91 13.70
CA ALA A 436 -0.46 -12.31 13.91
C ALA A 436 0.95 -12.37 14.48
N SER A 437 1.17 -13.25 15.44
CA SER A 437 2.48 -13.40 16.06
C SER A 437 2.99 -14.82 16.02
N SER A 438 4.30 -14.95 15.93
CA SER A 438 5.03 -16.22 16.01
C SER A 438 6.29 -16.05 16.82
N ALA A 439 6.66 -17.07 17.58
CA ALA A 439 7.82 -17.07 18.45
C ALA A 439 8.64 -18.37 18.35
N ALA A 440 9.92 -18.25 18.66
CA ALA A 440 10.80 -19.40 18.92
C ALA A 440 12.06 -18.98 19.68
N VAL A 441 12.66 -19.91 20.38
CA VAL A 441 13.97 -19.77 21.04
C VAL A 441 15.05 -20.18 20.04
N ALA A 442 15.95 -19.26 19.73
CA ALA A 442 17.10 -19.49 18.85
C ALA A 442 18.17 -20.36 19.55
N ALA A 443 19.15 -20.87 18.79
CA ALA A 443 20.20 -21.75 19.30
C ALA A 443 21.07 -21.09 20.39
N ASP A 444 21.19 -19.75 20.38
CA ASP A 444 21.91 -18.96 21.40
C ASP A 444 21.09 -18.70 22.68
N GLY A 445 19.89 -19.26 22.77
CA GLY A 445 18.98 -19.08 23.89
C GLY A 445 18.14 -17.81 23.85
N THR A 446 18.27 -16.97 22.81
CA THR A 446 17.47 -15.76 22.62
C THR A 446 16.04 -16.14 22.21
N LEU A 447 15.03 -15.67 22.93
CA LEU A 447 13.66 -15.78 22.46
C LEU A 447 13.38 -14.67 21.43
N LYS A 448 12.92 -15.06 20.28
CA LYS A 448 12.50 -14.16 19.19
C LYS A 448 10.98 -14.22 19.03
N ILE A 449 10.35 -13.06 18.94
CA ILE A 449 8.92 -12.91 18.66
C ILE A 449 8.78 -11.99 17.47
N ARG A 450 8.00 -12.39 16.48
CA ARG A 450 7.56 -11.55 15.37
C ARG A 450 6.08 -11.29 15.48
N VAL A 451 5.67 -10.02 15.40
CA VAL A 451 4.28 -9.60 15.30
C VAL A 451 4.09 -8.90 13.95
N LEU A 452 3.28 -9.48 13.08
CA LEU A 452 2.86 -8.89 11.81
C LEU A 452 1.61 -8.05 12.05
N LEU A 453 1.57 -6.82 11.50
CA LEU A 453 0.37 -5.99 11.47
C LEU A 453 -0.36 -6.29 10.16
N LEU A 454 -1.45 -7.07 10.23
CA LEU A 454 -2.12 -7.62 9.04
C LEU A 454 -2.89 -6.60 8.22
N ASP A 455 -3.12 -5.41 8.77
CA ASP A 455 -3.73 -4.28 8.05
C ASP A 455 -2.74 -3.48 7.20
N GLY A 456 -1.46 -3.89 7.18
CA GLY A 456 -0.41 -3.21 6.43
C GLY A 456 0.90 -3.98 6.40
N PRO A 457 1.97 -3.38 5.87
CA PRO A 457 3.25 -4.06 5.68
C PRO A 457 4.14 -4.06 6.92
N GLN A 458 3.71 -3.51 8.04
CA GLN A 458 4.55 -3.39 9.22
C GLN A 458 4.70 -4.72 9.94
N LYS A 459 5.88 -4.94 10.49
CA LYS A 459 6.18 -6.05 11.40
C LYS A 459 7.01 -5.56 12.58
N LEU A 460 6.71 -6.04 13.78
CA LEU A 460 7.51 -5.80 14.98
C LEU A 460 8.29 -7.08 15.29
N ASP A 461 9.60 -6.98 15.24
CA ASP A 461 10.52 -8.04 15.64
C ASP A 461 11.07 -7.73 17.04
N LEU A 462 10.92 -8.67 17.99
CA LEU A 462 11.40 -8.59 19.36
C LEU A 462 12.43 -9.70 19.60
N SER A 463 13.46 -9.40 20.38
CA SER A 463 14.49 -10.34 20.83
C SER A 463 14.71 -10.18 22.34
N PHE A 464 14.46 -11.23 23.10
CA PHE A 464 14.64 -11.28 24.54
C PHE A 464 15.88 -12.08 24.88
N GLY A 465 16.77 -11.49 25.66
CA GLY A 465 18.03 -12.10 26.04
C GLY A 465 18.54 -11.52 27.35
N HIS A 466 19.84 -11.50 27.53
CA HIS A 466 20.50 -10.90 28.69
C HIS A 466 21.54 -9.89 28.20
N ALA A 467 21.60 -8.75 28.84
CA ALA A 467 22.68 -7.77 28.71
C ALA A 467 23.40 -7.71 30.07
N ASP A 468 24.68 -8.03 30.11
CA ASP A 468 25.50 -8.09 31.33
C ASP A 468 24.85 -8.95 32.45
N GLY A 469 24.22 -10.07 32.04
CA GLY A 469 23.55 -10.99 32.95
C GLY A 469 22.14 -10.59 33.42
N VAL A 470 21.67 -9.41 32.99
CA VAL A 470 20.31 -8.90 33.30
C VAL A 470 19.36 -9.15 32.13
N PRO A 471 18.13 -9.64 32.36
CA PRO A 471 17.14 -9.78 31.32
C PRO A 471 16.90 -8.48 30.54
N SER A 472 16.92 -8.57 29.23
CA SER A 472 16.78 -7.41 28.33
C SER A 472 15.92 -7.75 27.11
N VAL A 473 15.28 -6.73 26.53
CA VAL A 473 14.56 -6.82 25.26
C VAL A 473 15.07 -5.77 24.29
N ARG A 474 15.20 -6.18 23.04
CA ARG A 474 15.44 -5.29 21.89
C ARG A 474 14.43 -5.62 20.82
N GLY A 475 14.07 -4.62 20.03
CA GLY A 475 13.17 -4.84 18.92
C GLY A 475 13.27 -3.76 17.87
N PHE A 476 12.60 -4.00 16.76
CA PHE A 476 12.50 -3.06 15.66
C PHE A 476 11.11 -3.18 14.99
N LEU A 477 10.43 -2.05 14.88
CA LEU A 477 9.25 -1.93 14.04
C LEU A 477 9.73 -1.62 12.62
N HIS A 478 9.50 -2.53 11.69
CA HIS A 478 9.84 -2.37 10.28
C HIS A 478 8.70 -1.67 9.52
N GLY A 479 9.06 -0.99 8.45
CA GLY A 479 8.13 -0.27 7.57
C GLY A 479 8.29 1.24 7.67
N ILE A 480 7.40 1.97 7.03
CA ILE A 480 7.38 3.44 7.10
C ILE A 480 7.17 3.84 8.57
N CYS A 481 7.93 4.80 9.06
CA CYS A 481 7.99 5.19 10.47
C CYS A 481 8.42 4.05 11.42
N GLY A 482 9.23 3.16 10.91
CA GLY A 482 9.88 2.13 11.72
C GLY A 482 10.87 2.75 12.71
N GLY A 483 11.17 2.01 13.76
CA GLY A 483 12.10 2.46 14.78
C GLY A 483 12.52 1.36 15.72
N GLY A 484 13.68 1.56 16.35
CA GLY A 484 14.19 0.67 17.38
C GLY A 484 13.48 0.85 18.71
N LEU A 485 13.36 -0.23 19.48
CA LEU A 485 12.96 -0.22 20.87
C LEU A 485 13.93 -1.06 21.71
N SER A 486 14.15 -0.67 22.94
CA SER A 486 14.97 -1.41 23.86
C SER A 486 14.56 -1.16 25.30
N GLY A 487 14.77 -2.14 26.17
CA GLY A 487 14.44 -2.04 27.57
C GLY A 487 15.08 -3.15 28.40
N GLY A 488 14.94 -3.05 29.70
CA GLY A 488 15.43 -4.03 30.68
C GLY A 488 14.40 -4.38 31.72
N GLU A 489 14.72 -5.40 32.50
CA GLU A 489 13.91 -5.85 33.63
C GLU A 489 13.67 -4.73 34.64
N VAL A 490 12.45 -4.63 35.12
CA VAL A 490 12.11 -3.79 36.25
C VAL A 490 12.25 -4.64 37.52
N LYS A 491 13.22 -4.30 38.38
CA LYS A 491 13.36 -4.90 39.71
C LYS A 491 12.35 -4.32 40.66
#